data_1bc56c548c63fb807bed90494b827ca4
#
_entry.id   1bc56c548c63fb807bed90494b827ca4
#
_cell.length_a   1.000
_cell.length_b   1.000
_cell.length_c   1.000
_cell.angle_alpha   90.00
_cell.angle_beta   90.00
_cell.angle_gamma   90.00
#
_symmetry.space_group_name_H-M   'P 1'
#
loop_
_entity.id
_entity.type
_entity.pdbx_description
1 polymer ?
#
loop_
_entity_poly.entity_id
_entity_poly.type
_entity_poly.pdbx_seq_one_letter_code
_entity_poly.pdbx_strand_id
1 'polypeptide(L)'
;ADWESYAMRYYYKLSEYSQGGETKHFLPEGGMQKSYENSNSQITWKAMGEYRDSFNDIHELEVMAGTELRKTWYETLFSAGYGFDRKTLTTKPVIFPNESYATSFPLHQTTYKENAYVSFYSTASYSLLNRYTVGGSIRFDGSDLFGVDKKYRYLPLYSVSALWRLSQEPFMQQAKWVDNLVFRASYGLQGNIDKNTSPFLLGTYRSESILPGVSEDVIIINSAPNKKLRWEKTQSVNAGFDFSVLNQAINLSVDY
;
A
#
# COMPACT_ATOMS: atom_id res chain seq x y z
N ALA A 1 1.45 -5.02 29.70
CA ALA A 1 1.78 -6.33 30.25
C ALA A 1 1.78 -6.26 31.79
N ASP A 2 1.43 -7.35 32.42
CA ASP A 2 1.45 -7.45 33.88
C ASP A 2 2.88 -7.71 34.39
N TRP A 3 3.16 -7.28 35.64
CA TRP A 3 4.47 -7.45 36.27
C TRP A 3 4.95 -8.92 36.33
N GLU A 4 4.03 -9.84 36.54
CA GLU A 4 4.34 -11.28 36.60
C GLU A 4 4.65 -11.91 35.23
N SER A 5 4.37 -11.19 34.15
CA SER A 5 4.67 -11.69 32.79
C SER A 5 6.18 -11.81 32.55
N TYR A 6 6.57 -12.84 31.78
CA TYR A 6 7.96 -13.01 31.37
C TYR A 6 8.53 -11.75 30.71
N ALA A 7 7.75 -11.09 29.86
CA ALA A 7 8.16 -9.87 29.17
C ALA A 7 8.55 -8.76 30.14
N MET A 8 7.75 -8.53 31.19
CA MET A 8 8.06 -7.46 32.16
C MET A 8 9.30 -7.77 33.00
N ARG A 9 9.46 -9.01 33.46
CA ARG A 9 10.66 -9.43 34.17
C ARG A 9 11.91 -9.32 33.30
N TYR A 10 11.78 -9.61 32.01
CA TYR A 10 12.86 -9.44 31.05
C TYR A 10 13.25 -7.97 30.85
N TYR A 11 12.27 -7.08 30.64
CA TYR A 11 12.53 -5.63 30.53
C TYR A 11 13.14 -5.07 31.82
N TYR A 12 12.66 -5.48 32.98
CA TYR A 12 13.22 -5.06 34.25
C TYR A 12 14.68 -5.50 34.38
N LYS A 13 15.01 -6.73 34.01
CA LYS A 13 16.39 -7.21 33.97
C LYS A 13 17.28 -6.43 33.00
N LEU A 14 16.77 -6.06 31.84
CA LEU A 14 17.47 -5.20 30.88
C LEU A 14 17.71 -3.77 31.37
N SER A 15 16.97 -3.33 32.40
CA SER A 15 17.13 -2.01 33.01
C SER A 15 18.21 -1.96 34.09
N GLU A 16 18.95 -3.04 34.27
CA GLU A 16 20.02 -3.15 35.25
C GLU A 16 21.22 -2.29 34.87
N TYR A 17 21.75 -1.54 35.83
CA TYR A 17 22.96 -0.74 35.68
C TYR A 17 23.74 -0.69 37.01
N SER A 18 25.05 -0.46 36.95
CA SER A 18 25.89 -0.36 38.14
C SER A 18 26.15 1.13 38.48
N GLN A 19 25.93 1.48 39.74
CA GLN A 19 26.24 2.82 40.26
C GLN A 19 26.86 2.68 41.66
N GLY A 20 28.10 3.14 41.81
CA GLY A 20 28.79 3.07 43.11
C GLY A 20 29.08 1.63 43.61
N GLY A 21 29.16 0.65 42.69
CA GLY A 21 29.34 -0.78 43.01
C GLY A 21 28.05 -1.51 43.37
N GLU A 22 26.92 -0.83 43.37
CA GLU A 22 25.62 -1.43 43.56
C GLU A 22 24.88 -1.60 42.25
N THR A 23 24.15 -2.72 42.11
CA THR A 23 23.26 -2.97 40.99
C THR A 23 21.93 -2.30 41.22
N LYS A 24 21.50 -1.45 40.29
CA LYS A 24 20.23 -0.73 40.30
C LYS A 24 19.45 -0.96 39.03
N HIS A 25 18.15 -0.68 39.07
CA HIS A 25 17.25 -0.74 37.93
C HIS A 25 16.62 0.65 37.70
N PHE A 26 16.67 1.14 36.45
CA PHE A 26 16.04 2.42 36.13
C PHE A 26 14.56 2.26 35.78
N LEU A 27 14.10 1.06 35.37
CA LEU A 27 12.68 0.79 35.22
C LEU A 27 12.05 0.43 36.58
N PRO A 28 10.89 1.02 36.91
CA PRO A 28 10.18 0.68 38.14
C PRO A 28 9.50 -0.68 38.04
N GLU A 29 9.40 -1.37 39.15
CA GLU A 29 8.57 -2.57 39.28
C GLU A 29 7.08 -2.23 39.02
N GLY A 30 6.38 -3.12 38.34
CA GLY A 30 4.98 -3.00 37.96
C GLY A 30 4.75 -3.42 36.51
N GLY A 31 3.56 -3.23 36.02
CA GLY A 31 3.18 -3.54 34.65
C GLY A 31 3.85 -2.62 33.62
N MET A 32 3.61 -2.90 32.34
CA MET A 32 4.02 -2.06 31.23
C MET A 32 2.80 -1.76 30.36
N GLN A 33 2.61 -0.50 30.01
CA GLN A 33 1.61 -0.05 29.05
C GLN A 33 2.34 0.50 27.82
N LYS A 34 1.99 0.01 26.64
CA LYS A 34 2.43 0.59 25.36
C LYS A 34 1.19 0.99 24.57
N SER A 35 1.22 2.19 24.03
CA SER A 35 0.17 2.73 23.17
C SER A 35 0.75 3.14 21.84
N TYR A 36 0.00 2.86 20.77
CA TYR A 36 0.29 3.30 19.42
C TYR A 36 -0.92 4.06 18.91
N GLU A 37 -0.74 5.30 18.58
CA GLU A 37 -1.75 6.12 17.92
C GLU A 37 -1.30 6.37 16.48
N ASN A 38 -2.11 5.89 15.54
CA ASN A 38 -1.82 6.01 14.12
C ASN A 38 -2.80 7.00 13.48
N SER A 39 -2.27 8.05 12.89
CA SER A 39 -3.00 9.01 12.08
C SER A 39 -2.63 8.84 10.62
N ASN A 40 -3.65 8.77 9.76
CA ASN A 40 -3.48 8.72 8.31
C ASN A 40 -4.32 9.81 7.67
N SER A 41 -3.67 10.72 6.95
CA SER A 41 -4.33 11.80 6.23
C SER A 41 -3.98 11.70 4.74
N GLN A 42 -4.97 11.96 3.88
CA GLN A 42 -4.80 11.94 2.44
C GLN A 42 -5.52 13.11 1.79
N ILE A 43 -4.83 13.76 0.86
CA ILE A 43 -5.43 14.70 -0.07
C ILE A 43 -5.30 14.11 -1.49
N THR A 44 -6.41 14.10 -2.21
CA THR A 44 -6.45 13.67 -3.60
C THR A 44 -7.13 14.75 -4.44
N TRP A 45 -6.44 15.21 -5.47
CA TRP A 45 -6.99 16.07 -6.51
C TRP A 45 -7.09 15.29 -7.81
N LYS A 46 -8.25 15.35 -8.47
CA LYS A 46 -8.51 14.69 -9.76
C LYS A 46 -9.13 15.67 -10.74
N ALA A 47 -8.70 15.57 -11.99
CA ALA A 47 -9.37 16.20 -13.12
C ALA A 47 -9.54 15.16 -14.22
N MET A 48 -10.73 15.11 -14.80
CA MET A 48 -11.04 14.18 -15.88
C MET A 48 -12.02 14.81 -16.87
N GLY A 49 -11.89 14.44 -18.13
CA GLY A 49 -12.81 14.75 -19.20
C GLY A 49 -13.30 13.46 -19.85
N GLU A 50 -14.55 13.45 -20.23
CA GLU A 50 -15.20 12.33 -20.91
C GLU A 50 -15.84 12.85 -22.20
N TYR A 51 -15.68 12.09 -23.27
CA TYR A 51 -16.37 12.30 -24.54
C TYR A 51 -17.11 11.02 -24.89
N ARG A 52 -18.39 11.13 -25.15
CA ARG A 52 -19.25 10.02 -25.59
C ARG A 52 -20.05 10.49 -26.78
N ASP A 53 -20.05 9.69 -27.85
CA ASP A 53 -20.81 9.98 -29.05
C ASP A 53 -21.28 8.70 -29.73
N SER A 54 -22.41 8.81 -30.45
CA SER A 54 -23.01 7.73 -31.22
C SER A 54 -23.33 8.25 -32.62
N PHE A 55 -22.78 7.60 -33.65
CA PHE A 55 -22.98 8.00 -35.06
C PHE A 55 -23.67 6.90 -35.85
N ASN A 56 -24.64 7.29 -36.69
CA ASN A 56 -25.40 6.39 -37.55
C ASN A 56 -26.11 5.24 -36.84
N ASP A 57 -26.38 5.36 -35.55
CA ASP A 57 -27.01 4.34 -34.69
C ASP A 57 -26.27 2.98 -34.66
N ILE A 58 -25.06 2.90 -35.20
CA ILE A 58 -24.27 1.68 -35.29
C ILE A 58 -22.88 1.78 -34.65
N HIS A 59 -22.39 3.01 -34.43
CA HIS A 59 -21.10 3.28 -33.83
C HIS A 59 -21.28 4.00 -32.51
N GLU A 60 -20.69 3.47 -31.46
CA GLU A 60 -20.60 4.15 -30.17
C GLU A 60 -19.12 4.31 -29.78
N LEU A 61 -18.72 5.52 -29.47
CA LEU A 61 -17.38 5.85 -29.01
C LEU A 61 -17.46 6.50 -27.64
N GLU A 62 -16.69 6.00 -26.71
CA GLU A 62 -16.50 6.58 -25.39
C GLU A 62 -14.99 6.72 -25.15
N VAL A 63 -14.56 7.92 -24.78
CA VAL A 63 -13.16 8.21 -24.46
C VAL A 63 -13.14 9.04 -23.17
N MET A 64 -12.31 8.62 -22.22
CA MET A 64 -12.05 9.36 -20.99
C MET A 64 -10.54 9.55 -20.83
N ALA A 65 -10.15 10.74 -20.38
CA ALA A 65 -8.78 11.01 -19.98
C ALA A 65 -8.76 11.84 -18.70
N GLY A 66 -7.77 11.60 -17.85
CA GLY A 66 -7.69 12.29 -16.58
C GLY A 66 -6.30 12.26 -15.95
N THR A 67 -6.19 13.04 -14.90
CA THR A 67 -5.01 13.11 -14.04
C THR A 67 -5.41 13.06 -12.57
N GLU A 68 -4.55 12.47 -11.75
CA GLU A 68 -4.70 12.39 -10.31
C GLU A 68 -3.40 12.80 -9.63
N LEU A 69 -3.50 13.68 -8.66
CA LEU A 69 -2.43 14.02 -7.72
C LEU A 69 -2.87 13.59 -6.34
N ARG A 70 -2.06 12.79 -5.67
CA ARG A 70 -2.37 12.27 -4.33
C ARG A 70 -1.18 12.43 -3.42
N LYS A 71 -1.44 12.93 -2.22
CA LYS A 71 -0.46 13.04 -1.15
C LYS A 71 -1.02 12.39 0.10
N THR A 72 -0.20 11.58 0.76
CA THR A 72 -0.56 10.85 1.97
C THR A 72 0.44 11.13 3.07
N TRP A 73 -0.05 11.28 4.30
CA TRP A 73 0.76 11.45 5.51
C TRP A 73 0.38 10.37 6.52
N TYR A 74 1.40 9.73 7.06
CA TYR A 74 1.27 8.74 8.12
C TYR A 74 2.06 9.23 9.32
N GLU A 75 1.40 9.35 10.44
CA GLU A 75 2.02 9.67 11.71
C GLU A 75 1.71 8.56 12.70
N THR A 76 2.73 8.08 13.39
CA THR A 76 2.59 7.11 14.47
C THR A 76 3.19 7.72 15.71
N LEU A 77 2.38 7.93 16.72
CA LEU A 77 2.81 8.29 18.06
C LEU A 77 2.88 6.99 18.88
N PHE A 78 4.07 6.69 19.35
CA PHE A 78 4.31 5.63 20.32
C PHE A 78 4.49 6.24 21.71
N SER A 79 3.85 5.64 22.72
CA SER A 79 4.10 5.95 24.11
C SER A 79 4.24 4.69 24.95
N ALA A 80 5.17 4.70 25.89
CA ALA A 80 5.39 3.61 26.84
C ALA A 80 5.39 4.14 28.28
N GLY A 81 4.69 3.43 29.14
CA GLY A 81 4.68 3.67 30.58
C GLY A 81 5.09 2.40 31.31
N TYR A 82 5.94 2.55 32.31
CA TYR A 82 6.43 1.46 33.15
C TYR A 82 5.93 1.63 34.59
N GLY A 83 5.95 0.55 35.38
CA GLY A 83 5.36 0.56 36.71
C GLY A 83 3.85 0.72 36.70
N PHE A 84 3.19 0.25 35.62
CA PHE A 84 1.74 0.38 35.47
C PHE A 84 0.97 -0.43 36.51
N ASP A 85 0.06 0.25 37.21
CA ASP A 85 -0.87 -0.34 38.19
C ASP A 85 -2.26 -0.45 37.55
N ARG A 86 -2.80 -1.66 37.49
CA ARG A 86 -4.14 -1.92 36.90
C ARG A 86 -5.30 -1.35 37.73
N LYS A 87 -5.09 -1.09 39.02
CA LYS A 87 -6.14 -0.56 39.90
C LYS A 87 -6.27 0.96 39.77
N THR A 88 -5.11 1.63 39.68
CA THR A 88 -5.07 3.09 39.58
C THR A 88 -4.98 3.58 38.14
N LEU A 89 -4.65 2.70 37.19
CA LEU A 89 -4.42 2.99 35.77
C LEU A 89 -3.29 4.02 35.54
N THR A 90 -2.33 4.06 36.44
CA THR A 90 -1.20 5.00 36.40
C THR A 90 0.11 4.28 36.15
N THR A 91 1.12 5.02 35.67
CA THR A 91 2.50 4.57 35.53
C THR A 91 3.40 5.33 36.51
N LYS A 92 4.57 4.75 36.78
CA LYS A 92 5.59 5.41 37.63
C LYS A 92 6.58 6.18 36.75
N PRO A 93 7.20 7.27 37.24
CA PRO A 93 8.23 7.97 36.50
C PRO A 93 9.46 7.09 36.27
N VAL A 94 10.10 7.25 35.09
CA VAL A 94 11.35 6.61 34.76
C VAL A 94 12.45 7.66 34.66
N ILE A 95 13.59 7.42 35.34
CA ILE A 95 14.75 8.29 35.34
C ILE A 95 15.88 7.47 34.73
N PHE A 96 16.31 7.82 33.52
CA PHE A 96 17.38 7.13 32.83
C PHE A 96 18.75 7.55 33.39
N PRO A 97 19.69 6.58 33.62
CA PRO A 97 21.05 6.89 34.07
C PRO A 97 21.86 7.68 33.03
N ASN A 98 21.56 7.48 31.75
CA ASN A 98 22.16 8.21 30.62
C ASN A 98 21.26 8.15 29.38
N GLU A 99 21.62 8.88 28.32
CA GLU A 99 20.84 9.00 27.07
C GLU A 99 20.75 7.69 26.28
N SER A 100 21.75 6.81 26.37
CA SER A 100 21.75 5.52 25.68
C SER A 100 20.56 4.64 26.12
N TYR A 101 20.23 4.67 27.42
CA TYR A 101 19.06 3.95 27.91
C TYR A 101 17.75 4.59 27.46
N ALA A 102 17.67 5.92 27.39
CA ALA A 102 16.49 6.62 26.87
C ALA A 102 16.24 6.25 25.39
N THR A 103 17.28 6.09 24.58
CA THR A 103 17.18 5.63 23.20
C THR A 103 16.73 4.17 23.08
N SER A 104 17.22 3.30 23.97
CA SER A 104 16.87 1.87 23.97
C SER A 104 15.47 1.59 24.54
N PHE A 105 14.96 2.46 25.42
CA PHE A 105 13.66 2.38 26.07
C PHE A 105 12.85 3.68 25.86
N PRO A 106 12.51 4.04 24.64
CA PRO A 106 11.82 5.29 24.36
C PRO A 106 10.48 5.32 25.08
N LEU A 107 10.21 6.41 25.84
CA LEU A 107 8.92 6.64 26.46
C LEU A 107 7.93 7.26 25.48
N HIS A 108 8.43 8.08 24.55
CA HIS A 108 7.67 8.69 23.48
C HIS A 108 8.50 8.66 22.21
N GLN A 109 7.86 8.34 21.10
CA GLN A 109 8.48 8.36 19.78
C GLN A 109 7.43 8.72 18.75
N THR A 110 7.74 9.66 17.88
CA THR A 110 6.90 9.99 16.72
C THR A 110 7.62 9.55 15.45
N THR A 111 6.89 8.86 14.61
CA THR A 111 7.33 8.49 13.27
C THR A 111 6.43 9.17 12.26
N TYR A 112 7.03 9.87 11.31
CA TYR A 112 6.33 10.55 10.24
C TYR A 112 6.76 10.01 8.89
N LYS A 113 5.80 9.72 8.01
CA LYS A 113 6.04 9.28 6.65
C LYS A 113 5.12 10.02 5.70
N GLU A 114 5.67 10.54 4.62
CA GLU A 114 4.96 11.22 3.56
C GLU A 114 5.21 10.54 2.23
N ASN A 115 4.18 10.43 1.38
CA ASN A 115 4.33 9.93 0.03
C ASN A 115 3.46 10.77 -0.93
N ALA A 116 4.01 11.01 -2.11
CA ALA A 116 3.33 11.73 -3.19
C ALA A 116 3.22 10.86 -4.45
N TYR A 117 2.09 10.97 -5.13
CA TYR A 117 1.79 10.21 -6.34
C TYR A 117 1.22 11.14 -7.40
N VAL A 118 1.56 10.88 -8.65
CA VAL A 118 0.98 11.50 -9.83
C VAL A 118 0.58 10.41 -10.81
N SER A 119 -0.61 10.54 -11.38
CA SER A 119 -1.10 9.58 -12.37
C SER A 119 -1.75 10.30 -13.54
N PHE A 120 -1.50 9.79 -14.74
CA PHE A 120 -2.20 10.15 -15.96
C PHE A 120 -2.85 8.90 -16.53
N TYR A 121 -4.11 8.97 -16.89
CA TYR A 121 -4.84 7.83 -17.39
C TYR A 121 -5.79 8.19 -18.53
N SER A 122 -6.00 7.22 -19.40
CA SER A 122 -7.00 7.32 -20.47
C SER A 122 -7.63 5.96 -20.69
N THR A 123 -8.91 5.96 -21.01
CA THR A 123 -9.65 4.78 -21.45
C THR A 123 -10.39 5.13 -22.74
N ALA A 124 -10.50 4.16 -23.63
CA ALA A 124 -11.30 4.26 -24.83
C ALA A 124 -12.10 2.96 -25.02
N SER A 125 -13.36 3.10 -25.41
CA SER A 125 -14.23 1.99 -25.79
C SER A 125 -14.94 2.34 -27.09
N TYR A 126 -14.97 1.37 -28.00
CA TYR A 126 -15.66 1.49 -29.25
C TYR A 126 -16.55 0.27 -29.48
N SER A 127 -17.84 0.50 -29.73
CA SER A 127 -18.83 -0.50 -30.04
C SER A 127 -19.33 -0.34 -31.48
N LEU A 128 -19.37 -1.43 -32.21
CA LEU A 128 -19.90 -1.53 -33.57
C LEU A 128 -21.16 -2.38 -33.58
N LEU A 129 -22.27 -1.85 -34.11
CA LEU A 129 -23.56 -2.55 -34.25
C LEU A 129 -24.10 -3.10 -32.92
N ASN A 130 -23.63 -2.59 -31.79
CA ASN A 130 -23.87 -3.15 -30.46
C ASN A 130 -23.49 -4.64 -30.32
N ARG A 131 -22.71 -5.18 -31.24
CA ARG A 131 -22.26 -6.60 -31.30
C ARG A 131 -20.80 -6.76 -30.91
N TYR A 132 -19.97 -5.89 -31.41
CA TYR A 132 -18.52 -5.94 -31.21
C TYR A 132 -18.08 -4.73 -30.39
N THR A 133 -17.51 -4.96 -29.24
CA THR A 133 -16.93 -3.89 -28.43
C THR A 133 -15.45 -4.17 -28.20
N VAL A 134 -14.61 -3.18 -28.51
CA VAL A 134 -13.19 -3.20 -28.18
C VAL A 134 -12.91 -2.06 -27.22
N GLY A 135 -12.24 -2.37 -26.12
CA GLY A 135 -11.85 -1.40 -25.12
C GLY A 135 -10.36 -1.42 -24.86
N GLY A 136 -9.82 -0.29 -24.45
CA GLY A 136 -8.43 -0.17 -24.04
C GLY A 136 -8.27 0.86 -22.92
N SER A 137 -7.27 0.67 -22.09
CA SER A 137 -6.87 1.63 -21.08
C SER A 137 -5.35 1.76 -21.05
N ILE A 138 -4.89 2.95 -20.72
CA ILE A 138 -3.49 3.22 -20.43
C ILE A 138 -3.41 4.11 -19.19
N ARG A 139 -2.44 3.82 -18.32
CA ARG A 139 -2.17 4.60 -17.12
C ARG A 139 -0.67 4.71 -16.89
N PHE A 140 -0.23 5.89 -16.54
CA PHE A 140 1.14 6.18 -16.14
C PHE A 140 1.12 6.65 -14.70
N ASP A 141 1.72 5.86 -13.81
CA ASP A 141 1.80 6.18 -12.39
C ASP A 141 3.25 6.52 -12.02
N GLY A 142 3.40 7.64 -11.33
CA GLY A 142 4.65 8.10 -10.74
C GLY A 142 4.52 8.22 -9.23
N SER A 143 5.61 7.94 -8.51
CA SER A 143 5.70 8.07 -7.05
C SER A 143 7.06 8.62 -6.65
N ASP A 144 7.11 9.37 -5.56
CA ASP A 144 8.33 9.81 -4.90
C ASP A 144 9.14 8.67 -4.28
N LEU A 145 8.51 7.50 -4.09
CA LEU A 145 9.19 6.28 -3.66
C LEU A 145 10.26 5.80 -4.65
N PHE A 146 10.19 6.21 -5.92
CA PHE A 146 11.14 5.86 -6.97
C PHE A 146 12.01 7.08 -7.31
N GLY A 147 13.13 7.25 -6.60
CA GLY A 147 13.86 8.50 -6.60
C GLY A 147 15.06 8.60 -7.55
N VAL A 148 15.72 7.53 -7.91
CA VAL A 148 17.11 7.62 -8.41
C VAL A 148 17.19 7.52 -9.92
N ASP A 149 16.45 6.64 -10.58
CA ASP A 149 16.52 6.50 -12.02
C ASP A 149 15.18 6.88 -12.67
N LYS A 150 15.18 7.93 -13.51
CA LYS A 150 14.01 8.42 -14.24
C LYS A 150 13.32 7.32 -15.05
N LYS A 151 14.06 6.32 -15.52
CA LYS A 151 13.56 5.17 -16.29
C LYS A 151 12.57 4.30 -15.52
N TYR A 152 12.71 4.23 -14.20
CA TYR A 152 11.86 3.37 -13.35
C TYR A 152 10.77 4.15 -12.61
N ARG A 153 10.75 5.47 -12.73
CA ARG A 153 9.81 6.35 -12.04
C ARG A 153 8.37 6.18 -12.50
N TYR A 154 8.18 5.93 -13.81
CA TYR A 154 6.87 5.76 -14.40
C TYR A 154 6.73 4.36 -14.99
N LEU A 155 5.66 3.68 -14.63
CA LEU A 155 5.29 2.41 -15.23
C LEU A 155 4.05 2.62 -16.12
N PRO A 156 4.12 2.35 -17.42
CA PRO A 156 2.92 2.26 -18.25
C PRO A 156 2.16 0.97 -17.89
N LEU A 157 0.95 1.14 -17.39
CA LEU A 157 -0.04 0.10 -17.19
C LEU A 157 -1.02 0.18 -18.34
N TYR A 158 -1.42 -0.95 -18.88
CA TYR A 158 -2.39 -0.95 -19.98
C TYR A 158 -3.27 -2.19 -19.91
N SER A 159 -4.46 -2.06 -20.50
CA SER A 159 -5.33 -3.20 -20.76
C SER A 159 -5.97 -3.07 -22.12
N VAL A 160 -6.28 -4.21 -22.72
CA VAL A 160 -7.10 -4.31 -23.93
C VAL A 160 -8.17 -5.34 -23.66
N SER A 161 -9.39 -5.07 -24.12
CA SER A 161 -10.53 -5.98 -23.98
C SER A 161 -11.32 -6.05 -25.28
N ALA A 162 -11.92 -7.20 -25.52
CA ALA A 162 -12.83 -7.43 -26.60
C ALA A 162 -14.09 -8.17 -26.09
N LEU A 163 -15.22 -7.78 -26.62
CA LEU A 163 -16.51 -8.40 -26.32
C LEU A 163 -17.27 -8.62 -27.63
N TRP A 164 -17.82 -9.82 -27.79
CA TRP A 164 -18.63 -10.19 -28.93
C TRP A 164 -19.98 -10.74 -28.48
N ARG A 165 -21.06 -10.03 -28.81
CA ARG A 165 -22.43 -10.46 -28.56
C ARG A 165 -22.89 -11.34 -29.71
N LEU A 166 -22.54 -12.62 -29.65
CA LEU A 166 -22.85 -13.63 -30.67
C LEU A 166 -24.35 -13.81 -30.88
N SER A 167 -25.15 -13.72 -29.80
CA SER A 167 -26.60 -13.83 -29.88
C SER A 167 -27.27 -12.78 -30.78
N GLN A 168 -26.60 -11.66 -31.04
CA GLN A 168 -27.12 -10.59 -31.91
C GLN A 168 -26.72 -10.76 -33.38
N GLU A 169 -25.97 -11.80 -33.71
CA GLU A 169 -25.60 -12.09 -35.08
C GLU A 169 -26.78 -12.57 -35.94
N PRO A 170 -26.86 -12.21 -37.25
CA PRO A 170 -27.95 -12.61 -38.10
C PRO A 170 -28.15 -14.12 -38.19
N PHE A 171 -27.09 -14.91 -38.15
CA PHE A 171 -27.20 -16.38 -38.20
C PHE A 171 -27.74 -16.98 -36.88
N MET A 172 -27.68 -16.24 -35.76
CA MET A 172 -28.23 -16.67 -34.48
C MET A 172 -29.73 -16.37 -34.32
N GLN A 173 -30.32 -15.55 -35.18
CA GLN A 173 -31.74 -15.18 -35.13
C GLN A 173 -32.70 -16.37 -35.26
N GLN A 174 -32.25 -17.47 -35.86
CA GLN A 174 -33.02 -18.72 -35.94
C GLN A 174 -33.02 -19.50 -34.62
N ALA A 175 -32.04 -19.28 -33.77
CA ALA A 175 -31.93 -19.97 -32.47
C ALA A 175 -32.71 -19.21 -31.37
N LYS A 176 -34.05 -19.13 -31.51
CA LYS A 176 -34.94 -18.37 -30.62
C LYS A 176 -34.90 -18.80 -29.14
N TRP A 177 -34.32 -19.92 -28.85
CA TRP A 177 -34.14 -20.44 -27.50
C TRP A 177 -32.90 -19.89 -26.80
N VAL A 178 -31.99 -19.20 -27.53
CA VAL A 178 -30.83 -18.52 -27.00
C VAL A 178 -31.18 -17.05 -26.80
N ASP A 179 -31.23 -16.62 -25.55
CA ASP A 179 -31.55 -15.24 -25.18
C ASP A 179 -30.31 -14.35 -25.21
N ASN A 180 -29.16 -14.88 -24.72
CA ASN A 180 -27.89 -14.18 -24.71
C ASN A 180 -26.75 -15.15 -24.88
N LEU A 181 -25.78 -14.75 -25.70
CA LEU A 181 -24.48 -15.42 -25.81
C LEU A 181 -23.43 -14.36 -26.11
N VAL A 182 -22.55 -14.16 -25.13
CA VAL A 182 -21.49 -13.15 -25.19
C VAL A 182 -20.15 -13.77 -24.87
N PHE A 183 -19.16 -13.53 -25.71
CA PHE A 183 -17.77 -13.85 -25.43
C PHE A 183 -17.01 -12.60 -24.98
N ARG A 184 -16.13 -12.78 -24.01
CA ARG A 184 -15.28 -11.72 -23.46
C ARG A 184 -13.84 -12.19 -23.41
N ALA A 185 -12.92 -11.32 -23.76
CA ALA A 185 -11.48 -11.56 -23.58
C ALA A 185 -10.81 -10.26 -23.14
N SER A 186 -9.85 -10.35 -22.26
CA SER A 186 -9.03 -9.20 -21.88
C SER A 186 -7.60 -9.61 -21.58
N TYR A 187 -6.68 -8.69 -21.83
CA TYR A 187 -5.28 -8.77 -21.48
C TYR A 187 -4.86 -7.46 -20.83
N GLY A 188 -4.12 -7.55 -19.74
CA GLY A 188 -3.66 -6.35 -19.03
C GLY A 188 -2.33 -6.54 -18.33
N LEU A 189 -1.65 -5.41 -18.13
CA LEU A 189 -0.46 -5.28 -17.31
C LEU A 189 -0.80 -4.41 -16.10
N GLN A 190 -0.62 -4.96 -14.90
CA GLN A 190 -0.78 -4.27 -13.62
C GLN A 190 0.57 -4.08 -12.95
N GLY A 191 0.68 -3.03 -12.14
CA GLY A 191 1.86 -2.73 -11.35
C GLY A 191 1.57 -2.72 -9.86
N ASN A 192 2.54 -3.17 -9.08
CA ASN A 192 2.52 -3.06 -7.63
C ASN A 192 3.83 -2.42 -7.14
N ILE A 193 3.78 -1.76 -5.98
CA ILE A 193 4.93 -1.11 -5.35
C ILE A 193 5.28 -1.84 -4.06
N ASP A 194 6.55 -2.25 -3.92
CA ASP A 194 7.08 -2.58 -2.60
C ASP A 194 7.35 -1.29 -1.82
N LYS A 195 6.60 -1.08 -0.74
CA LYS A 195 6.72 0.07 0.15
C LYS A 195 7.76 -0.10 1.25
N ASN A 196 8.37 -1.29 1.36
CA ASN A 196 9.33 -1.63 2.41
C ASN A 196 10.78 -1.43 1.95
N THR A 197 11.00 -1.38 0.64
CA THR A 197 12.33 -1.17 0.06
C THR A 197 12.51 0.31 -0.31
N SER A 198 13.69 0.86 -0.05
CA SER A 198 14.04 2.24 -0.40
C SER A 198 15.06 2.29 -1.52
N PRO A 199 14.95 3.24 -2.47
CA PRO A 199 16.00 3.51 -3.44
C PRO A 199 17.19 4.25 -2.83
N PHE A 200 17.02 4.78 -1.61
CA PHE A 200 18.03 5.54 -0.90
C PHE A 200 18.71 4.69 0.18
N LEU A 201 19.91 5.09 0.52
CA LEU A 201 20.59 4.60 1.71
C LEU A 201 19.82 5.07 2.94
N LEU A 202 19.33 4.15 3.76
CA LEU A 202 18.67 4.46 5.01
C LEU A 202 19.61 4.15 6.18
N GLY A 203 19.77 5.12 7.06
CA GLY A 203 20.54 4.99 8.27
C GLY A 203 19.82 5.56 9.48
N THR A 204 20.18 5.07 10.65
CA THR A 204 19.69 5.55 11.94
C THR A 204 20.83 6.20 12.70
N TYR A 205 20.59 7.39 13.23
CA TYR A 205 21.51 8.06 14.15
C TYR A 205 21.52 7.30 15.48
N ARG A 206 22.70 6.93 15.95
CA ARG A 206 22.89 6.33 17.27
C ARG A 206 24.18 6.82 17.89
N SER A 207 24.19 6.92 19.22
CA SER A 207 25.42 7.04 19.99
C SER A 207 25.92 5.64 20.33
N GLU A 208 27.08 5.28 19.82
CA GLU A 208 27.73 3.97 20.03
C GLU A 208 28.98 4.14 20.88
N SER A 209 29.17 3.25 21.84
CA SER A 209 30.39 3.20 22.65
C SER A 209 31.49 2.49 21.85
N ILE A 210 32.44 3.25 21.31
CA ILE A 210 33.56 2.75 20.50
C ILE A 210 34.70 2.24 21.36
N LEU A 211 34.90 2.89 22.50
CA LEU A 211 35.91 2.50 23.52
C LEU A 211 35.29 2.63 24.92
N PRO A 212 35.85 1.94 25.93
CA PRO A 212 35.39 2.12 27.31
C PRO A 212 35.40 3.59 27.73
N GLY A 213 34.21 4.16 27.99
CA GLY A 213 34.03 5.55 28.40
C GLY A 213 34.01 6.59 27.25
N VAL A 214 34.12 6.18 26.01
CA VAL A 214 34.04 7.07 24.83
C VAL A 214 32.85 6.64 23.96
N SER A 215 31.85 7.53 23.85
CA SER A 215 30.70 7.35 22.97
C SER A 215 30.75 8.36 21.83
N GLU A 216 30.53 7.93 20.61
CA GLU A 216 30.43 8.78 19.43
C GLU A 216 29.10 8.58 18.71
N ASP A 217 28.64 9.66 18.09
CA ASP A 217 27.44 9.62 17.25
C ASP A 217 27.78 9.03 15.89
N VAL A 218 27.14 7.93 15.58
CA VAL A 218 27.34 7.18 14.33
C VAL A 218 26.04 7.04 13.57
N ILE A 219 26.16 6.88 12.25
CA ILE A 219 25.02 6.50 11.39
C ILE A 219 25.14 5.02 11.07
N ILE A 220 24.26 4.23 11.65
CA ILE A 220 24.15 2.80 11.32
C ILE A 220 23.33 2.66 10.06
N ILE A 221 23.93 2.07 9.02
CA ILE A 221 23.22 1.79 7.77
C ILE A 221 22.29 0.60 7.98
N ASN A 222 20.98 0.86 7.90
CA ASN A 222 19.94 -0.16 8.09
C ASN A 222 19.60 -0.87 6.77
N SER A 223 19.74 -0.20 5.64
CA SER A 223 19.42 -0.75 4.33
C SER A 223 20.33 -0.19 3.25
N ALA A 224 20.85 -1.08 2.41
CA ALA A 224 21.58 -0.68 1.22
C ALA A 224 20.63 -0.06 0.18
N PRO A 225 21.07 0.94 -0.61
CA PRO A 225 20.23 1.57 -1.60
C PRO A 225 19.94 0.62 -2.77
N ASN A 226 18.69 0.48 -3.14
CA ASN A 226 18.31 -0.22 -4.35
C ASN A 226 18.01 0.77 -5.49
N LYS A 227 19.01 1.21 -6.21
CA LYS A 227 18.87 2.13 -7.35
C LYS A 227 18.03 1.57 -8.49
N LYS A 228 17.81 0.25 -8.53
CA LYS A 228 17.02 -0.46 -9.54
C LYS A 228 15.61 -0.78 -9.04
N LEU A 229 15.20 -0.20 -7.90
CA LEU A 229 13.84 -0.35 -7.41
C LEU A 229 12.86 0.09 -8.48
N ARG A 230 11.97 -0.82 -8.84
CA ARG A 230 11.00 -0.65 -9.92
C ARG A 230 9.67 -1.29 -9.52
N TRP A 231 8.65 -0.93 -10.24
CA TRP A 231 7.35 -1.56 -10.13
C TRP A 231 7.43 -3.06 -10.42
N GLU A 232 6.79 -3.85 -9.59
CA GLU A 232 6.47 -5.23 -9.89
C GLU A 232 5.41 -5.26 -11.02
N LYS A 233 5.55 -6.18 -11.96
CA LYS A 233 4.66 -6.30 -13.13
C LYS A 233 3.90 -7.61 -13.06
N THR A 234 2.58 -7.51 -13.05
CA THR A 234 1.68 -8.67 -13.13
C THR A 234 0.92 -8.62 -14.44
N GLN A 235 1.01 -9.68 -15.22
CA GLN A 235 0.23 -9.87 -16.44
C GLN A 235 -1.03 -10.65 -16.10
N SER A 236 -2.17 -10.20 -16.63
CA SER A 236 -3.46 -10.86 -16.45
C SER A 236 -4.07 -11.13 -17.82
N VAL A 237 -4.52 -12.34 -18.03
CA VAL A 237 -5.29 -12.77 -19.19
C VAL A 237 -6.61 -13.31 -18.66
N ASN A 238 -7.72 -12.82 -19.17
CA ASN A 238 -9.03 -13.35 -18.85
C ASN A 238 -9.79 -13.65 -20.13
N ALA A 239 -10.52 -14.76 -20.13
CA ALA A 239 -11.44 -15.14 -21.18
C ALA A 239 -12.70 -15.72 -20.53
N GLY A 240 -13.87 -15.35 -21.03
CA GLY A 240 -15.13 -15.82 -20.48
C GLY A 240 -16.26 -15.75 -21.47
N PHE A 241 -17.37 -16.40 -21.11
CA PHE A 241 -18.61 -16.28 -21.87
C PHE A 241 -19.81 -16.26 -20.92
N ASP A 242 -20.86 -15.56 -21.35
CA ASP A 242 -22.17 -15.56 -20.72
C ASP A 242 -23.17 -16.18 -21.65
N PHE A 243 -23.98 -17.10 -21.14
CA PHE A 243 -24.97 -17.82 -21.89
C PHE A 243 -26.33 -17.84 -21.13
N SER A 244 -27.39 -17.44 -21.81
CA SER A 244 -28.75 -17.44 -21.25
C SER A 244 -29.71 -18.05 -22.24
N VAL A 245 -30.63 -18.88 -21.75
CA VAL A 245 -31.62 -19.59 -22.56
C VAL A 245 -32.98 -19.66 -21.91
N LEU A 246 -34.00 -19.95 -22.70
CA LEU A 246 -35.39 -20.23 -22.27
C LEU A 246 -36.02 -19.05 -21.52
N ASN A 247 -35.98 -17.85 -22.10
CA ASN A 247 -36.40 -16.59 -21.48
C ASN A 247 -35.67 -16.31 -20.17
N GLN A 248 -34.36 -16.51 -20.19
CA GLN A 248 -33.44 -16.30 -19.05
C GLN A 248 -33.72 -17.24 -17.84
N ALA A 249 -34.43 -18.35 -18.07
CA ALA A 249 -34.63 -19.33 -17.02
C ALA A 249 -33.34 -20.04 -16.60
N ILE A 250 -32.41 -20.18 -17.53
CA ILE A 250 -31.07 -20.74 -17.25
C ILE A 250 -30.03 -19.72 -17.67
N ASN A 251 -29.17 -19.36 -16.72
CA ASN A 251 -28.05 -18.44 -16.93
C ASN A 251 -26.73 -19.11 -16.48
N LEU A 252 -25.72 -19.09 -17.34
CA LEU A 252 -24.39 -19.63 -17.11
C LEU A 252 -23.36 -18.54 -17.42
N SER A 253 -22.44 -18.32 -16.50
CA SER A 253 -21.26 -17.49 -16.72
C SER A 253 -20.03 -18.30 -16.36
N VAL A 254 -19.05 -18.30 -17.26
CA VAL A 254 -17.76 -18.98 -17.06
C VAL A 254 -16.65 -17.98 -17.36
N ASP A 255 -15.71 -17.87 -16.45
CA ASP A 255 -14.53 -17.01 -16.55
C ASP A 255 -13.27 -17.82 -16.18
N TYR A 256 -12.19 -17.57 -16.96
CA TYR A 256 -10.87 -18.13 -16.76
C TYR A 256 -9.83 -17.01 -16.76
#